data_c37e02f40676bf0cda6a1f2719d089d8
#
_entry.id   c37e02f40676bf0cda6a1f2719d089d8
#
_cell.length_a   1.000
_cell.length_b   1.000
_cell.length_c   1.000
_cell.angle_alpha   90.00
_cell.angle_beta   90.00
_cell.angle_gamma   90.00
#
_symmetry.space_group_name_H-M   'P 1'
#
loop_
_entity.id
_entity.type
_entity.pdbx_description
1 polymer ?
#
loop_
_entity_poly.entity_id
_entity_poly.type
_entity_poly.pdbx_seq_one_letter_code
_entity_poly.pdbx_strand_id
1 'polypeptide(L)'
;MDADEANTRRDELFLLDVRQPDEYGAGHVPGSVHIPMQELGARQAELPTDRTIVCVCRTGSRSGMVTRALAQAGYAAENLDGGLQRWAAAGHDLQDAAGGQGTVI
;
A
#
# COMPACT_ATOMS: atom_id res chain seq x y z
N MET A 1 0.30 5.54 -9.77
CA MET A 1 1.42 6.31 -9.19
C MET A 1 2.65 5.42 -9.15
N ASP A 2 3.78 5.90 -9.63
CA ASP A 2 5.00 5.10 -9.58
C ASP A 2 5.68 5.16 -8.20
N ALA A 3 6.66 4.26 -7.98
CA ALA A 3 7.33 4.13 -6.69
C ALA A 3 8.07 5.39 -6.27
N ASP A 4 8.73 6.07 -7.20
CA ASP A 4 9.50 7.28 -6.89
C ASP A 4 8.60 8.42 -6.47
N GLU A 5 7.50 8.63 -7.17
CA GLU A 5 6.51 9.65 -6.81
C GLU A 5 5.90 9.34 -5.44
N ALA A 6 5.48 8.11 -5.20
CA ALA A 6 4.90 7.71 -3.92
C ALA A 6 5.88 7.90 -2.78
N ASN A 7 7.16 7.56 -2.99
CA ASN A 7 8.19 7.76 -1.98
C ASN A 7 8.41 9.25 -1.67
N THR A 8 8.47 10.09 -2.68
CA THR A 8 8.65 11.54 -2.50
C THR A 8 7.48 12.17 -1.76
N ARG A 9 6.27 11.68 -1.98
CA ARG A 9 5.04 12.25 -1.44
C ARG A 9 4.48 11.48 -0.24
N ARG A 10 5.24 10.58 0.36
CA ARG A 10 4.75 9.69 1.44
C ARG A 10 3.99 10.41 2.55
N ASP A 11 4.47 11.59 2.96
CA ASP A 11 3.90 12.32 4.10
C ASP A 11 2.50 12.86 3.81
N GLU A 12 2.15 13.07 2.55
CA GLU A 12 0.83 13.57 2.15
C GLU A 12 -0.12 12.45 1.70
N LEU A 13 0.38 11.22 1.55
CA LEU A 13 -0.39 10.09 1.06
C LEU A 13 -0.78 9.15 2.19
N PHE A 14 -1.89 8.42 1.97
CA PHE A 14 -2.26 7.30 2.82
C PHE A 14 -1.90 6.02 2.07
N LEU A 15 -0.83 5.35 2.50
CA LEU A 15 -0.41 4.10 1.86
C LEU A 15 -1.16 2.94 2.50
N LEU A 16 -1.98 2.28 1.70
CA LEU A 16 -2.84 1.17 2.14
C LEU A 16 -2.29 -0.14 1.60
N ASP A 17 -1.70 -0.94 2.47
CA ASP A 17 -1.18 -2.27 2.11
C ASP A 17 -2.28 -3.31 2.29
N VAL A 18 -2.66 -3.96 1.20
CA VAL A 18 -3.81 -4.90 1.17
C VAL A 18 -3.39 -6.36 1.13
N ARG A 19 -2.09 -6.63 1.38
CA ARG A 19 -1.53 -7.99 1.36
C ARG A 19 -1.92 -8.78 2.61
N GLN A 20 -1.53 -10.05 2.64
CA GLN A 20 -1.74 -10.90 3.80
C GLN A 20 -0.77 -10.53 4.95
N PRO A 21 -1.09 -10.90 6.20
CA PRO A 21 -0.25 -10.53 7.36
C PRO A 21 1.20 -11.02 7.27
N ASP A 22 1.45 -12.21 6.75
CA ASP A 22 2.81 -12.73 6.60
C ASP A 22 3.64 -11.91 5.60
N GLU A 23 3.02 -11.46 4.52
CA GLU A 23 3.67 -10.58 3.55
C GLU A 23 4.03 -9.23 4.17
N TYR A 24 3.08 -8.63 4.89
CA TYR A 24 3.29 -7.36 5.55
C TYR A 24 4.38 -7.45 6.62
N GLY A 25 4.36 -8.51 7.42
CA GLY A 25 5.35 -8.75 8.46
C GLY A 25 6.76 -8.96 7.93
N ALA A 26 6.92 -9.54 6.73
CA ALA A 26 8.23 -9.75 6.13
C ALA A 26 8.86 -8.45 5.62
N GLY A 27 8.04 -7.51 5.16
CA GLY A 27 8.53 -6.22 4.70
C GLY A 27 7.40 -5.34 4.20
N HIS A 28 7.34 -4.10 4.68
CA HIS A 28 6.34 -3.11 4.31
C HIS A 28 6.95 -1.71 4.30
N VAL A 29 6.28 -0.78 3.65
CA VAL A 29 6.70 0.63 3.65
C VAL A 29 6.47 1.20 5.04
N PRO A 30 7.49 1.82 5.66
CA PRO A 30 7.31 2.48 6.95
C PRO A 30 6.18 3.50 6.90
N GLY A 31 5.26 3.43 7.88
CA GLY A 31 4.12 4.33 7.94
C GLY A 31 2.91 3.88 7.12
N SER A 32 3.01 2.79 6.36
CA SER A 32 1.84 2.25 5.66
C SER A 32 0.86 1.63 6.65
N VAL A 33 -0.43 1.64 6.29
CA VAL A 33 -1.49 1.04 7.08
C VAL A 33 -1.86 -0.29 6.46
N HIS A 34 -1.91 -1.34 7.25
CA HIS A 34 -2.20 -2.68 6.79
C HIS A 34 -3.68 -3.02 7.03
N ILE A 35 -4.41 -3.22 5.95
CA ILE A 35 -5.76 -3.77 5.98
C ILE A 35 -5.81 -4.84 4.89
N PRO A 36 -5.79 -6.12 5.26
CA PRO A 36 -5.88 -7.19 4.26
C PRO A 36 -7.12 -7.02 3.38
N MET A 37 -6.99 -7.34 2.11
CA MET A 37 -7.99 -7.11 1.09
C MET A 37 -9.38 -7.61 1.50
N GLN A 38 -9.45 -8.78 2.12
CA GLN A 38 -10.72 -9.39 2.54
C GLN A 38 -11.38 -8.69 3.73
N GLU A 39 -10.65 -7.81 4.44
CA GLU A 39 -11.17 -7.07 5.60
C GLU A 39 -11.64 -5.66 5.24
N LEU A 40 -11.37 -5.19 4.02
CA LEU A 40 -11.63 -3.80 3.64
C LEU A 40 -13.10 -3.41 3.77
N GLY A 41 -14.01 -4.29 3.38
CA GLY A 41 -15.43 -4.01 3.47
C GLY A 41 -15.89 -3.69 4.89
N ALA A 42 -15.39 -4.44 5.87
CA ALA A 42 -15.71 -4.23 7.28
C ALA A 42 -14.96 -3.06 7.91
N ARG A 43 -13.84 -2.65 7.32
CA ARG A 43 -12.95 -1.64 7.89
C ARG A 43 -12.88 -0.36 7.06
N GLN A 44 -13.80 -0.17 6.13
CA GLN A 44 -13.79 0.98 5.21
C GLN A 44 -13.83 2.32 5.95
N ALA A 45 -14.46 2.38 7.12
CA ALA A 45 -14.53 3.60 7.93
C ALA A 45 -13.15 4.08 8.42
N GLU A 46 -12.11 3.24 8.37
CA GLU A 46 -10.74 3.62 8.74
C GLU A 46 -10.04 4.40 7.64
N LEU A 47 -10.61 4.47 6.43
CA LEU A 47 -9.96 5.12 5.29
C LEU A 47 -10.25 6.62 5.29
N PRO A 48 -9.23 7.45 4.96
CA PRO A 48 -9.40 8.91 4.90
C PRO A 48 -10.21 9.32 3.69
N THR A 49 -10.93 10.44 3.82
CA THR A 49 -11.68 11.06 2.73
C THR A 49 -11.04 12.38 2.26
N ASP A 50 -9.97 12.80 2.91
CA ASP A 50 -9.34 14.11 2.71
C ASP A 50 -7.95 14.05 2.08
N ARG A 51 -7.50 12.86 1.66
CA ARG A 51 -6.20 12.70 0.97
C ARG A 51 -6.21 11.45 0.08
N THR A 52 -5.23 11.38 -0.80
CA THR A 52 -5.09 10.28 -1.75
C THR A 52 -4.65 8.99 -1.04
N ILE A 53 -5.39 7.91 -1.30
CA ILE A 53 -5.06 6.56 -0.86
C ILE A 53 -4.26 5.91 -1.98
N VAL A 54 -3.05 5.45 -1.69
CA VAL A 54 -2.25 4.64 -2.62
C VAL A 54 -2.32 3.19 -2.17
N CYS A 55 -2.94 2.36 -2.99
CA CYS A 55 -3.12 0.94 -2.69
C CYS A 55 -1.87 0.16 -3.08
N VAL A 56 -1.42 -0.72 -2.19
CA VAL A 56 -0.13 -1.39 -2.28
C VAL A 56 -0.31 -2.90 -2.16
N CYS A 57 0.28 -3.64 -3.10
CA CYS A 57 0.48 -5.08 -2.95
C CYS A 57 1.86 -5.46 -3.51
N ARG A 58 2.09 -6.76 -3.72
CA ARG A 58 3.40 -7.22 -4.18
C ARG A 58 3.75 -6.72 -5.59
N THR A 59 2.80 -6.84 -6.53
CA THR A 59 3.03 -6.55 -7.95
C THR A 59 2.09 -5.52 -8.55
N GLY A 60 1.08 -5.07 -7.80
CA GLY A 60 0.06 -4.13 -8.27
C GLY A 60 -1.26 -4.78 -8.70
N SER A 61 -1.36 -6.10 -8.71
CA SER A 61 -2.55 -6.82 -9.18
C SER A 61 -3.72 -6.73 -8.20
N ARG A 62 -3.52 -7.21 -6.98
CA ARG A 62 -4.55 -7.15 -5.91
C ARG A 62 -4.91 -5.70 -5.59
N SER A 63 -3.90 -4.85 -5.45
CA SER A 63 -4.11 -3.44 -5.14
C SER A 63 -4.82 -2.70 -6.26
N GLY A 64 -4.61 -3.11 -7.51
CA GLY A 64 -5.34 -2.55 -8.65
C GLY A 64 -6.85 -2.79 -8.57
N MET A 65 -7.26 -3.97 -8.12
CA MET A 65 -8.67 -4.29 -7.88
C MET A 65 -9.26 -3.43 -6.76
N VAL A 66 -8.52 -3.28 -5.66
CA VAL A 66 -8.93 -2.43 -4.53
C VAL A 66 -9.05 -0.97 -4.97
N THR A 67 -8.08 -0.47 -5.74
CA THR A 67 -8.09 0.90 -6.26
C THR A 67 -9.37 1.18 -7.04
N ARG A 68 -9.77 0.27 -7.93
CA ARG A 68 -10.99 0.45 -8.72
C ARG A 68 -12.23 0.47 -7.83
N ALA A 69 -12.30 -0.43 -6.85
CA ALA A 69 -13.44 -0.49 -5.93
C ALA A 69 -13.54 0.80 -5.09
N LEU A 70 -12.43 1.28 -4.56
CA LEU A 70 -12.40 2.52 -3.76
C LEU A 70 -12.76 3.73 -4.60
N ALA A 71 -12.26 3.83 -5.82
CA ALA A 71 -12.59 4.93 -6.72
C ALA A 71 -14.09 4.97 -7.02
N GLN A 72 -14.71 3.81 -7.24
CA GLN A 72 -16.16 3.70 -7.44
C GLN A 72 -16.95 4.11 -6.20
N ALA A 73 -16.38 3.91 -5.02
CA ALA A 73 -17.00 4.31 -3.75
C ALA A 73 -16.76 5.79 -3.40
N GLY A 74 -16.07 6.53 -4.26
CA GLY A 74 -15.87 7.98 -4.10
C GLY A 74 -14.55 8.39 -3.44
N TYR A 75 -13.65 7.44 -3.17
CA TYR A 75 -12.33 7.78 -2.61
C TYR A 75 -11.37 8.24 -3.70
N ALA A 76 -10.44 9.14 -3.34
CA ALA A 76 -9.30 9.45 -4.18
C ALA A 76 -8.29 8.30 -4.03
N ALA A 77 -8.29 7.36 -4.97
CA ALA A 77 -7.49 6.15 -4.87
C ALA A 77 -6.62 5.98 -6.11
N GLU A 78 -5.36 5.59 -5.89
CA GLU A 78 -4.41 5.24 -6.93
C GLU A 78 -3.71 3.94 -6.59
N ASN A 79 -3.23 3.24 -7.60
CA ASN A 79 -2.46 2.01 -7.43
C ASN A 79 -0.96 2.33 -7.41
N LEU A 80 -0.19 1.64 -6.58
CA LEU A 80 1.26 1.69 -6.66
C LEU A 80 1.70 0.81 -7.83
N ASP A 81 2.13 1.44 -8.92
CA ASP A 81 2.47 0.74 -10.16
C ASP A 81 3.67 -0.19 -9.96
N GLY A 82 3.49 -1.45 -10.33
CA GLY A 82 4.49 -2.48 -10.14
C GLY A 82 4.65 -2.97 -8.71
N GLY A 83 3.89 -2.42 -7.77
CA GLY A 83 3.84 -2.85 -6.38
C GLY A 83 5.15 -2.72 -5.63
N LEU A 84 5.26 -3.47 -4.54
CA LEU A 84 6.47 -3.44 -3.71
C LEU A 84 7.68 -4.07 -4.38
N GLN A 85 7.50 -4.91 -5.41
CA GLN A 85 8.63 -5.41 -6.19
C GLN A 85 9.38 -4.25 -6.83
N ARG A 86 8.65 -3.32 -7.44
CA ARG A 86 9.26 -2.15 -8.08
C ARG A 86 9.79 -1.15 -7.06
N TRP A 87 9.08 -0.99 -5.95
CA TRP A 87 9.53 -0.18 -4.81
C TRP A 87 10.89 -0.62 -4.30
N ALA A 88 11.05 -1.92 -4.05
CA ALA A 88 12.30 -2.49 -3.57
C ALA A 88 13.42 -2.38 -4.61
N ALA A 89 13.11 -2.61 -5.90
CA ALA A 89 14.08 -2.49 -6.98
C ALA A 89 14.61 -1.06 -7.14
N ALA A 90 13.80 -0.06 -6.78
CA ALA A 90 14.20 1.34 -6.78
C ALA A 90 15.03 1.73 -5.54
N GLY A 91 15.24 0.81 -4.60
CA GLY A 91 16.03 1.05 -3.40
C GLY A 91 15.32 1.79 -2.28
N HIS A 92 13.98 1.89 -2.34
CA HIS A 92 13.23 2.57 -1.29
C HIS A 92 13.04 1.71 -0.05
N ASP A 93 12.83 2.35 1.10
CA ASP A 93 12.79 1.70 2.41
C ASP A 93 11.69 0.67 2.56
N LEU A 94 12.05 -0.47 3.15
CA LEU A 94 11.12 -1.47 3.67
C LEU A 94 11.59 -1.88 5.06
N GLN A 95 10.63 -2.10 5.97
CA GLN A 95 10.95 -2.61 7.30
C GLN A 95 10.11 -3.86 7.59
N ASP A 96 10.67 -4.77 8.39
CA ASP A 96 9.95 -5.95 8.86
C ASP A 96 9.18 -5.65 10.16
N ALA A 97 8.47 -6.64 10.68
CA ALA A 97 7.66 -6.49 11.88
C ALA A 97 8.49 -6.14 13.13
N ALA A 98 9.79 -6.45 13.14
CA ALA A 98 10.69 -6.14 14.25
C ALA A 98 11.39 -4.78 14.09
N GLY A 99 11.12 -4.07 12.99
CA GLY A 99 11.74 -2.77 12.70
C GLY A 99 13.08 -2.87 11.99
N GLY A 100 13.50 -4.06 11.60
CA GLY A 100 14.71 -4.29 10.81
C GLY A 100 14.47 -4.14 9.31
N GLN A 101 15.47 -4.51 8.51
CA GLN A 101 15.38 -4.47 7.05
C GLN A 101 14.32 -5.44 6.56
N GLY A 102 13.33 -4.92 5.82
CA GLY A 102 12.26 -5.72 5.25
C GLY A 102 12.60 -6.30 3.89
N THR A 103 11.87 -7.34 3.52
CA THR A 103 11.95 -7.98 2.20
C THR A 103 10.55 -8.18 1.64
N VAL A 104 10.44 -8.29 0.32
CA VAL A 104 9.17 -8.59 -0.37
C VAL A 104 9.12 -10.09 -0.62
N ILE A 105 8.15 -10.76 -0.02
CA ILE A 105 7.95 -12.19 -0.24
C ILE A 105 6.81 -12.46 -1.21
#